data_ee169b9d5ef2ae166a38665272a2838f
#
_entry.id   ee169b9d5ef2ae166a38665272a2838f
#
_cell.length_a   1.000
_cell.length_b   1.000
_cell.length_c   1.000
_cell.angle_alpha   90.00
_cell.angle_beta   90.00
_cell.angle_gamma   90.00
#
_symmetry.space_group_name_H-M   'P 1'
#
loop_
_entity.id
_entity.type
_entity.pdbx_description
1 polymer ?
#
loop_
_entity_poly.entity_id
_entity_poly.type
_entity_poly.pdbx_seq_one_letter_code
_entity_poly.pdbx_strand_id
1 'polypeptide(L)'
;ADYGDGTNYQYNYSHGNTASTIMFCGGNSVNNTFRYNISQNEDMGPLDPAGNSGNCQVYNNTFYIKEGLNTIWHRSHGNGGPVDMENNIFYFAGNTPVNVKEWNPSGNKTYSNNLYYNVKNYPNDAAPVKVNAGTKVLENAGSGPDSVATDKAARKHEDPTKETVFDGYKLAEKSPAINKGKVVVDRNGYTIDHEDR
;
A
#
# COMPACT_ATOMS: atom_id res chain seq x y z
N ALA A 1 -7.69 -1.60 -11.28
CA ALA A 1 -7.27 -1.94 -12.64
C ALA A 1 -7.99 -3.19 -13.09
N ASP A 2 -8.98 -2.98 -13.90
CA ASP A 2 -9.68 -4.06 -14.57
C ASP A 2 -9.19 -4.16 -16.01
N TYR A 3 -8.81 -5.37 -16.45
CA TYR A 3 -8.45 -5.66 -17.84
C TYR A 3 -7.30 -4.81 -18.44
N GLY A 4 -6.50 -4.15 -17.60
CA GLY A 4 -5.38 -3.33 -18.07
C GLY A 4 -4.12 -4.16 -18.31
N ASP A 5 -3.37 -3.83 -19.36
CA ASP A 5 -2.01 -4.33 -19.60
C ASP A 5 -1.03 -3.16 -19.60
N GLY A 6 -0.01 -3.23 -18.75
CA GLY A 6 1.02 -2.20 -18.64
C GLY A 6 0.57 -0.86 -18.06
N THR A 7 -0.47 -0.83 -17.25
CA THR A 7 -1.01 0.40 -16.66
C THR A 7 -0.24 0.79 -15.40
N ASN A 8 0.13 2.08 -15.29
CA ASN A 8 0.72 2.66 -14.09
C ASN A 8 -0.32 3.45 -13.29
N TYR A 9 -0.50 3.06 -12.02
CA TYR A 9 -1.30 3.78 -11.02
C TYR A 9 -0.36 4.43 -10.02
N GLN A 10 -0.28 5.76 -10.03
CA GLN A 10 0.67 6.46 -9.19
C GLN A 10 0.13 7.79 -8.68
N TYR A 11 0.67 8.24 -7.54
CA TYR A 11 0.34 9.53 -6.91
C TYR A 11 -1.13 9.70 -6.56
N ASN A 12 -1.78 8.58 -6.18
CA ASN A 12 -3.17 8.61 -5.73
C ASN A 12 -3.23 8.54 -4.21
N TYR A 13 -4.25 9.17 -3.67
CA TYR A 13 -4.69 8.97 -2.30
C TYR A 13 -6.06 8.30 -2.30
N SER A 14 -6.17 7.18 -1.60
CA SER A 14 -7.39 6.42 -1.44
C SER A 14 -7.69 6.23 0.04
N HIS A 15 -8.93 6.40 0.46
CA HIS A 15 -9.27 6.27 1.87
C HIS A 15 -10.70 5.81 2.12
N GLY A 16 -10.88 5.05 3.20
CA GLY A 16 -12.18 4.70 3.75
C GLY A 16 -13.11 3.96 2.79
N ASN A 17 -12.58 3.25 1.80
CA ASN A 17 -13.40 2.43 0.93
C ASN A 17 -13.83 1.15 1.64
N THR A 18 -15.03 0.67 1.31
CA THR A 18 -15.53 -0.63 1.77
C THR A 18 -14.94 -1.81 0.99
N ALA A 19 -14.09 -1.53 0.02
CA ALA A 19 -13.38 -2.48 -0.81
C ALA A 19 -11.87 -2.15 -0.81
N SER A 20 -11.12 -2.72 -1.73
CA SER A 20 -9.68 -2.50 -1.85
C SER A 20 -9.34 -1.17 -2.54
N THR A 21 -8.16 -0.60 -2.25
CA THR A 21 -7.60 0.55 -2.98
C THR A 21 -7.36 0.19 -4.44
N ILE A 22 -6.80 -0.98 -4.68
CA ILE A 22 -6.49 -1.47 -6.02
C ILE A 22 -6.97 -2.92 -6.20
N MET A 23 -7.55 -3.19 -7.34
CA MET A 23 -7.89 -4.52 -7.79
C MET A 23 -7.21 -4.79 -9.12
N PHE A 24 -6.40 -5.85 -9.16
CA PHE A 24 -5.89 -6.41 -10.41
C PHE A 24 -6.79 -7.56 -10.80
N CYS A 25 -7.73 -7.36 -11.71
CA CYS A 25 -8.67 -8.41 -12.06
C CYS A 25 -8.95 -8.48 -13.55
N GLY A 26 -9.64 -9.55 -13.95
CA GLY A 26 -9.99 -9.82 -15.33
C GLY A 26 -9.04 -10.76 -16.05
N GLY A 27 -9.37 -11.07 -17.31
CA GLY A 27 -8.66 -12.10 -18.07
C GLY A 27 -7.23 -11.74 -18.49
N ASN A 28 -6.90 -10.45 -18.51
CA ASN A 28 -5.59 -9.94 -18.98
C ASN A 28 -5.12 -8.73 -18.17
N SER A 29 -5.38 -8.68 -16.88
CA SER A 29 -4.84 -7.63 -16.01
C SER A 29 -3.39 -7.94 -15.67
N VAL A 30 -2.47 -7.67 -16.60
CA VAL A 30 -1.06 -8.05 -16.50
C VAL A 30 -0.13 -6.86 -16.61
N ASN A 31 1.09 -7.01 -16.13
CA ASN A 31 2.16 -5.99 -16.22
C ASN A 31 1.78 -4.62 -15.60
N ASN A 32 0.79 -4.59 -14.72
CA ASN A 32 0.34 -3.35 -14.09
C ASN A 32 1.23 -2.99 -12.91
N THR A 33 1.40 -1.70 -12.71
CA THR A 33 2.20 -1.13 -11.62
C THR A 33 1.34 -0.23 -10.75
N PHE A 34 1.40 -0.44 -9.42
CA PHE A 34 0.81 0.44 -8.41
C PHE A 34 1.94 0.98 -7.53
N ARG A 35 2.23 2.30 -7.64
CA ARG A 35 3.39 2.91 -6.99
C ARG A 35 3.13 4.33 -6.51
N TYR A 36 3.88 4.77 -5.48
CA TYR A 36 3.80 6.13 -4.94
C TYR A 36 2.38 6.55 -4.54
N ASN A 37 1.59 5.62 -4.03
CA ASN A 37 0.24 5.89 -3.58
C ASN A 37 0.17 5.83 -2.05
N ILE A 38 -0.82 6.52 -1.51
CA ILE A 38 -1.21 6.42 -0.10
C ILE A 38 -2.59 5.78 -0.04
N SER A 39 -2.70 4.70 0.74
CA SER A 39 -3.96 4.04 1.06
C SER A 39 -4.21 4.19 2.56
N GLN A 40 -5.36 4.78 2.95
CA GLN A 40 -5.69 5.03 4.34
C GLN A 40 -7.02 4.37 4.71
N ASN A 41 -7.00 3.43 5.64
CA ASN A 41 -8.20 2.85 6.27
C ASN A 41 -9.15 2.12 5.30
N GLU A 42 -8.62 1.33 4.40
CA GLU A 42 -9.44 0.45 3.57
C GLU A 42 -9.98 -0.74 4.39
N ASP A 43 -11.28 -0.98 4.32
CA ASP A 43 -11.98 -1.90 5.24
C ASP A 43 -11.81 -3.39 4.86
N MET A 44 -11.53 -3.70 3.61
CA MET A 44 -11.43 -5.08 3.12
C MET A 44 -10.05 -5.49 2.62
N GLY A 45 -9.02 -4.77 3.04
CA GLY A 45 -7.67 -4.98 2.55
C GLY A 45 -7.37 -4.12 1.31
N PRO A 46 -6.20 -3.47 1.29
CA PRO A 46 -5.88 -2.49 0.25
C PRO A 46 -5.61 -3.09 -1.13
N LEU A 47 -5.33 -4.38 -1.23
CA LEU A 47 -5.02 -5.05 -2.48
C LEU A 47 -5.96 -6.23 -2.76
N ASP A 48 -6.48 -6.33 -3.96
CA ASP A 48 -7.28 -7.45 -4.43
C ASP A 48 -6.75 -7.97 -5.79
N PRO A 49 -5.80 -8.90 -5.80
CA PRO A 49 -5.41 -9.60 -7.02
C PRO A 49 -6.43 -10.72 -7.32
N ALA A 50 -7.15 -10.58 -8.40
CA ALA A 50 -8.24 -11.48 -8.76
C ALA A 50 -8.10 -12.05 -10.18
N GLY A 51 -8.73 -13.17 -10.43
CA GLY A 51 -8.77 -13.76 -11.77
C GLY A 51 -7.40 -14.16 -12.31
N ASN A 52 -7.14 -13.86 -13.57
CA ASN A 52 -5.89 -14.16 -14.26
C ASN A 52 -4.92 -12.97 -14.29
N SER A 53 -4.97 -12.11 -13.29
CA SER A 53 -3.98 -11.04 -13.17
C SER A 53 -2.59 -11.62 -12.97
N GLY A 54 -1.56 -10.96 -13.48
CA GLY A 54 -0.20 -11.44 -13.32
C GLY A 54 0.89 -10.45 -13.68
N ASN A 55 2.10 -10.77 -13.27
CA ASN A 55 3.28 -9.97 -13.53
C ASN A 55 3.14 -8.51 -13.11
N CYS A 56 2.41 -8.26 -12.01
CA CYS A 56 2.15 -6.91 -11.49
C CYS A 56 3.18 -6.52 -10.43
N GLN A 57 3.38 -5.22 -10.24
CA GLN A 57 4.27 -4.67 -9.22
C GLN A 57 3.51 -3.69 -8.32
N VAL A 58 3.76 -3.77 -7.03
CA VAL A 58 3.25 -2.86 -6.00
C VAL A 58 4.43 -2.36 -5.20
N TYR A 59 4.85 -1.11 -5.41
CA TYR A 59 6.07 -0.63 -4.76
C TYR A 59 6.04 0.86 -4.39
N ASN A 60 6.84 1.23 -3.40
CA ASN A 60 6.95 2.60 -2.87
C ASN A 60 5.59 3.19 -2.46
N ASN A 61 4.69 2.39 -1.91
CA ASN A 61 3.40 2.84 -1.41
C ASN A 61 3.38 2.87 0.12
N THR A 62 2.48 3.67 0.67
CA THR A 62 2.16 3.65 2.10
C THR A 62 0.73 3.17 2.30
N PHE A 63 0.57 2.08 3.05
CA PHE A 63 -0.70 1.50 3.46
C PHE A 63 -0.88 1.72 4.96
N TYR A 64 -1.81 2.57 5.34
CA TYR A 64 -2.13 2.88 6.72
C TYR A 64 -3.49 2.29 7.09
N ILE A 65 -3.52 1.52 8.16
CA ILE A 65 -4.73 0.91 8.72
C ILE A 65 -4.85 1.33 10.18
N LYS A 66 -5.92 2.05 10.51
CA LYS A 66 -6.18 2.47 11.91
C LYS A 66 -6.52 1.27 12.79
N GLU A 67 -6.32 1.44 14.09
CA GLU A 67 -6.70 0.44 15.10
C GLU A 67 -8.19 0.10 14.99
N GLY A 68 -8.50 -1.19 15.15
CA GLY A 68 -9.89 -1.69 15.15
C GLY A 68 -10.46 -2.00 13.76
N LEU A 69 -9.76 -1.69 12.68
CA LEU A 69 -10.15 -2.13 11.34
C LEU A 69 -9.74 -3.57 11.06
N ASN A 70 -10.26 -4.10 9.96
CA ASN A 70 -9.93 -5.42 9.47
C ASN A 70 -8.43 -5.54 9.17
N THR A 71 -7.82 -6.61 9.64
CA THR A 71 -6.40 -6.90 9.43
C THR A 71 -6.15 -7.89 8.30
N ILE A 72 -7.06 -7.98 7.34
CA ILE A 72 -6.81 -8.71 6.10
C ILE A 72 -5.98 -7.81 5.18
N TRP A 73 -4.85 -8.32 4.71
CA TRP A 73 -3.98 -7.56 3.81
C TRP A 73 -4.59 -7.47 2.42
N HIS A 74 -5.03 -8.56 1.88
CA HIS A 74 -5.74 -8.55 0.62
C HIS A 74 -6.94 -9.49 0.61
N ARG A 75 -7.93 -9.12 -0.17
CA ARG A 75 -9.07 -9.97 -0.46
C ARG A 75 -8.69 -10.91 -1.60
N SER A 76 -8.81 -12.21 -1.38
CA SER A 76 -8.52 -13.17 -2.43
C SER A 76 -9.80 -13.53 -3.18
N HIS A 77 -9.92 -13.09 -4.42
CA HIS A 77 -10.94 -13.52 -5.36
C HIS A 77 -10.34 -14.40 -6.47
N GLY A 78 -9.48 -15.31 -6.12
CA GLY A 78 -8.84 -16.20 -7.08
C GLY A 78 -7.31 -16.26 -6.93
N ASN A 79 -6.64 -16.80 -7.92
CA ASN A 79 -5.21 -17.08 -7.91
C ASN A 79 -4.38 -16.00 -8.63
N GLY A 80 -4.87 -14.76 -8.66
CA GLY A 80 -4.16 -13.67 -9.32
C GLY A 80 -2.70 -13.52 -8.85
N GLY A 81 -1.81 -13.31 -9.79
CA GLY A 81 -0.37 -13.19 -9.60
C GLY A 81 0.42 -13.77 -10.77
N PRO A 82 1.77 -13.66 -10.78
CA PRO A 82 2.60 -13.12 -9.71
C PRO A 82 2.45 -11.62 -9.48
N VAL A 83 2.63 -11.20 -8.22
CA VAL A 83 2.68 -9.79 -7.82
C VAL A 83 3.89 -9.59 -6.92
N ASP A 84 4.74 -8.62 -7.25
CA ASP A 84 5.90 -8.25 -6.45
C ASP A 84 5.57 -7.04 -5.57
N MET A 85 5.78 -7.20 -4.26
CA MET A 85 5.58 -6.18 -3.22
C MET A 85 6.93 -5.67 -2.75
N GLU A 86 7.28 -4.42 -3.09
CA GLU A 86 8.65 -3.92 -2.88
C GLU A 86 8.65 -2.52 -2.28
N ASN A 87 9.50 -2.28 -1.30
CA ASN A 87 9.68 -0.95 -0.71
C ASN A 87 8.39 -0.30 -0.17
N ASN A 88 7.38 -1.06 0.20
CA ASN A 88 6.15 -0.50 0.74
C ASN A 88 6.25 -0.30 2.25
N ILE A 89 5.46 0.61 2.78
CA ILE A 89 5.23 0.78 4.22
C ILE A 89 3.85 0.21 4.55
N PHE A 90 3.82 -0.86 5.35
CA PHE A 90 2.63 -1.45 5.92
C PHE A 90 2.49 -0.97 7.37
N TYR A 91 1.63 0.02 7.60
CA TYR A 91 1.47 0.69 8.88
C TYR A 91 0.15 0.31 9.53
N PHE A 92 0.19 -0.51 10.57
CA PHE A 92 -0.98 -0.89 11.38
C PHE A 92 -0.96 -0.10 12.68
N ALA A 93 -1.83 0.89 12.80
CA ALA A 93 -1.88 1.73 13.99
C ALA A 93 -2.34 0.95 15.23
N GLY A 94 -2.06 1.50 16.40
CA GLY A 94 -2.38 0.89 17.71
C GLY A 94 -1.14 0.51 18.50
N ASN A 95 -1.38 0.08 19.74
CA ASN A 95 -0.31 -0.25 20.67
C ASN A 95 0.01 -1.75 20.76
N THR A 96 -0.86 -2.59 20.20
CA THR A 96 -0.70 -4.05 20.23
C THR A 96 -0.38 -4.55 18.82
N PRO A 97 0.69 -5.34 18.65
CA PRO A 97 1.02 -5.90 17.35
C PRO A 97 -0.11 -6.75 16.78
N VAL A 98 -0.45 -6.52 15.52
CA VAL A 98 -1.57 -7.18 14.86
C VAL A 98 -1.14 -8.44 14.10
N ASN A 99 -1.99 -9.45 14.09
CA ASN A 99 -1.90 -10.57 13.18
C ASN A 99 -2.62 -10.20 11.88
N VAL A 100 -1.87 -10.00 10.83
CA VAL A 100 -2.42 -9.73 9.50
C VAL A 100 -2.72 -11.05 8.81
N LYS A 101 -3.92 -11.18 8.29
CA LYS A 101 -4.34 -12.36 7.55
C LYS A 101 -4.01 -12.21 6.06
N GLU A 102 -3.80 -13.33 5.43
CA GLU A 102 -3.76 -13.44 3.98
C GLU A 102 -2.69 -12.59 3.27
N TRP A 103 -1.46 -12.60 3.83
CA TRP A 103 -0.33 -11.99 3.13
C TRP A 103 -0.11 -12.62 1.75
N ASN A 104 -0.24 -13.93 1.63
CA ASN A 104 0.06 -14.65 0.39
C ASN A 104 -0.74 -15.96 0.27
N PRO A 105 -2.07 -15.89 0.21
CA PRO A 105 -2.93 -17.08 0.25
C PRO A 105 -2.75 -18.01 -0.96
N SER A 106 -2.37 -17.47 -2.11
CA SER A 106 -2.15 -18.24 -3.35
C SER A 106 -0.69 -18.62 -3.60
N GLY A 107 0.25 -18.22 -2.71
CA GLY A 107 1.67 -18.54 -2.85
C GLY A 107 2.43 -17.81 -3.96
N ASN A 108 1.80 -16.89 -4.67
CA ASN A 108 2.36 -16.24 -5.87
C ASN A 108 2.66 -14.73 -5.68
N LYS A 109 2.81 -14.27 -4.43
CA LYS A 109 3.30 -12.92 -4.11
C LYS A 109 4.71 -13.01 -3.55
N THR A 110 5.57 -12.11 -3.99
CA THR A 110 6.91 -11.94 -3.44
C THR A 110 6.99 -10.64 -2.65
N TYR A 111 7.80 -10.63 -1.61
CA TYR A 111 8.00 -9.47 -0.76
C TYR A 111 9.48 -9.16 -0.63
N SER A 112 9.84 -7.88 -0.73
CA SER A 112 11.24 -7.45 -0.63
C SER A 112 11.35 -6.01 -0.15
N ASN A 113 12.18 -5.78 0.86
CA ASN A 113 12.50 -4.45 1.40
C ASN A 113 11.28 -3.64 1.89
N ASN A 114 10.23 -4.31 2.35
CA ASN A 114 9.09 -3.61 2.91
C ASN A 114 9.30 -3.30 4.40
N LEU A 115 8.64 -2.24 4.87
CA LEU A 115 8.55 -1.91 6.28
C LEU A 115 7.21 -2.39 6.85
N TYR A 116 7.28 -3.07 8.00
CA TYR A 116 6.13 -3.59 8.72
C TYR A 116 6.07 -2.95 10.11
N TYR A 117 5.17 -1.97 10.29
CA TYR A 117 4.95 -1.30 11.56
C TYR A 117 3.85 -2.01 12.35
N ASN A 118 4.18 -2.41 13.59
CA ASN A 118 3.25 -3.02 14.53
C ASN A 118 2.58 -4.32 14.03
N VAL A 119 3.31 -5.11 13.24
CA VAL A 119 2.87 -6.40 12.67
C VAL A 119 3.55 -7.56 13.37
N LYS A 120 2.78 -8.55 13.81
CA LYS A 120 3.27 -9.74 14.49
C LYS A 120 3.74 -10.82 13.49
N ASN A 121 3.01 -11.01 12.41
CA ASN A 121 3.21 -12.06 11.41
C ASN A 121 3.34 -11.49 9.99
N TYR A 122 4.48 -10.93 9.65
CA TYR A 122 4.75 -10.44 8.28
C TYR A 122 5.08 -11.62 7.34
N PRO A 123 4.96 -11.43 6.02
CA PRO A 123 5.27 -12.47 5.04
C PRO A 123 6.78 -12.78 4.99
N ASN A 124 7.15 -13.80 4.21
CA ASN A 124 8.55 -14.05 3.88
C ASN A 124 9.06 -12.93 2.96
N ASP A 125 9.67 -11.93 3.53
CA ASP A 125 10.26 -10.77 2.85
C ASP A 125 11.79 -10.93 2.84
N ALA A 126 12.42 -10.65 1.70
CA ALA A 126 13.85 -10.86 1.52
C ALA A 126 14.72 -9.93 2.40
N ALA A 127 14.23 -8.72 2.72
CA ALA A 127 14.92 -7.74 3.57
C ALA A 127 13.92 -6.88 4.37
N PRO A 128 13.18 -7.45 5.33
CA PRO A 128 12.12 -6.74 6.03
C PRO A 128 12.66 -5.72 7.02
N VAL A 129 12.03 -4.55 7.06
CA VAL A 129 12.22 -3.57 8.14
C VAL A 129 11.08 -3.73 9.14
N LYS A 130 11.39 -4.28 10.32
CA LYS A 130 10.40 -4.54 11.37
C LYS A 130 10.41 -3.40 12.37
N VAL A 131 9.24 -2.84 12.66
CA VAL A 131 9.10 -1.67 13.52
C VAL A 131 8.00 -1.91 14.56
N ASN A 132 8.32 -1.72 15.81
CA ASN A 132 7.35 -1.82 16.90
C ASN A 132 6.53 -0.54 17.03
N ALA A 133 5.34 -0.66 17.65
CA ALA A 133 4.54 0.49 18.05
C ALA A 133 5.36 1.49 18.89
N GLY A 134 5.07 2.78 18.72
CA GLY A 134 5.78 3.88 19.39
C GLY A 134 7.00 4.41 18.66
N THR A 135 7.50 3.71 17.65
CA THR A 135 8.59 4.23 16.81
C THR A 135 8.03 5.19 15.76
N LYS A 136 8.60 6.37 15.64
CA LYS A 136 8.18 7.36 14.64
C LYS A 136 8.73 6.98 13.26
N VAL A 137 7.87 6.48 12.38
CA VAL A 137 8.19 6.14 10.99
C VAL A 137 7.85 7.29 10.05
N LEU A 138 6.64 7.82 10.20
CA LEU A 138 6.08 8.91 9.42
C LEU A 138 5.86 10.13 10.32
N GLU A 139 5.78 11.33 9.75
CA GLU A 139 5.63 12.55 10.55
C GLU A 139 4.33 12.57 11.37
N ASN A 140 3.21 12.20 10.75
CA ASN A 140 1.91 12.08 11.41
C ASN A 140 1.04 11.07 10.65
N ALA A 141 1.33 9.78 10.80
CA ALA A 141 0.64 8.71 10.10
C ALA A 141 -0.88 8.75 10.34
N GLY A 142 -1.66 8.58 9.28
CA GLY A 142 -3.12 8.58 9.36
C GLY A 142 -3.77 9.96 9.38
N SER A 143 -3.01 11.04 9.20
CA SER A 143 -3.52 12.41 9.15
C SER A 143 -4.03 12.84 7.77
N GLY A 144 -4.05 11.95 6.80
CA GLY A 144 -4.67 12.25 5.51
C GLY A 144 -6.16 12.56 5.66
N PRO A 145 -6.76 13.27 4.70
CA PRO A 145 -8.18 13.57 4.72
C PRO A 145 -9.02 12.31 4.91
N ASP A 146 -9.88 12.30 5.93
CA ASP A 146 -10.73 11.14 6.30
C ASP A 146 -12.20 11.58 6.38
N SER A 147 -12.64 12.47 5.51
CA SER A 147 -14.03 12.87 5.45
C SER A 147 -14.85 11.81 4.72
N VAL A 148 -15.29 10.78 5.42
CA VAL A 148 -16.40 9.93 4.96
C VAL A 148 -17.69 10.77 5.11
N ALA A 149 -17.89 11.71 4.20
CA ALA A 149 -19.19 12.36 4.08
C ALA A 149 -20.15 11.32 3.52
N THR A 150 -21.09 10.88 4.33
CA THR A 150 -22.19 9.99 3.94
C THR A 150 -23.11 10.64 2.90
N ASP A 151 -22.99 11.93 2.72
CA ASP A 151 -23.71 12.72 1.71
C ASP A 151 -22.77 13.07 0.55
N LYS A 152 -23.16 12.65 -0.66
CA LYS A 152 -22.42 13.01 -1.89
C LYS A 152 -22.29 14.52 -2.09
N ALA A 153 -23.23 15.32 -1.61
CA ALA A 153 -23.21 16.78 -1.70
C ALA A 153 -22.19 17.41 -0.71
N ALA A 154 -21.89 16.73 0.38
CA ALA A 154 -20.93 17.19 1.38
C ALA A 154 -19.50 16.73 1.09
N ARG A 155 -19.25 15.92 0.07
CA ARG A 155 -17.91 15.55 -0.40
C ARG A 155 -17.25 16.80 -1.00
N LYS A 156 -16.77 17.66 -0.14
CA LYS A 156 -15.82 18.69 -0.55
C LYS A 156 -14.54 17.98 -0.90
N HIS A 157 -14.18 18.00 -2.17
CA HIS A 157 -12.81 17.70 -2.55
C HIS A 157 -11.92 18.69 -1.80
N GLU A 158 -11.14 18.22 -0.85
CA GLU A 158 -10.08 19.05 -0.31
C GLU A 158 -9.21 19.46 -1.49
N ASP A 159 -8.83 20.71 -1.52
CA ASP A 159 -8.05 21.28 -2.61
C ASP A 159 -6.73 20.51 -2.74
N PRO A 160 -6.52 19.71 -3.79
CA PRO A 160 -5.29 18.91 -3.94
C PRO A 160 -4.06 19.78 -4.17
N THR A 161 -4.24 21.09 -4.35
CA THR A 161 -3.14 22.05 -4.52
C THR A 161 -2.54 22.49 -3.18
N LYS A 162 -3.11 22.10 -2.04
CA LYS A 162 -2.49 22.33 -0.73
C LYS A 162 -1.40 21.28 -0.52
N GLU A 163 -0.18 21.64 -0.86
CA GLU A 163 1.02 20.80 -0.76
C GLU A 163 1.24 20.13 0.61
N THR A 164 0.62 20.66 1.67
CA THR A 164 0.80 20.17 3.05
C THR A 164 -0.19 19.09 3.48
N VAL A 165 -1.21 18.76 2.70
CA VAL A 165 -2.29 17.84 3.08
C VAL A 165 -1.75 16.41 3.40
N PHE A 166 -0.66 16.01 2.74
CA PHE A 166 -0.04 14.70 2.93
C PHE A 166 1.29 14.75 3.68
N ASP A 167 1.67 15.88 4.26
CA ASP A 167 2.93 16.01 5.02
C ASP A 167 3.05 15.00 6.16
N GLY A 168 1.94 14.58 6.73
CA GLY A 168 1.92 13.54 7.74
C GLY A 168 2.44 12.17 7.24
N TYR A 169 2.45 11.94 5.95
CA TYR A 169 2.98 10.72 5.33
C TYR A 169 4.44 10.83 4.89
N LYS A 170 5.09 11.99 5.07
CA LYS A 170 6.54 12.09 4.90
C LYS A 170 7.26 11.24 5.93
N LEU A 171 8.41 10.68 5.55
CA LEU A 171 9.26 9.99 6.51
C LEU A 171 9.71 10.95 7.60
N ALA A 172 9.63 10.52 8.85
CA ALA A 172 10.21 11.26 9.96
C ALA A 172 11.74 11.36 9.82
N GLU A 173 12.35 12.41 10.35
CA GLU A 173 13.79 12.69 10.23
C GLU A 173 14.68 11.48 10.57
N LYS A 174 14.28 10.68 11.55
CA LYS A 174 15.01 9.48 12.01
C LYS A 174 14.22 8.20 11.71
N SER A 175 13.43 8.21 10.66
CA SER A 175 12.63 7.05 10.29
C SER A 175 13.50 5.82 10.01
N PRO A 176 13.14 4.65 10.56
CA PRO A 176 13.83 3.41 10.23
C PRO A 176 13.66 2.98 8.76
N ALA A 177 12.79 3.63 7.98
CA ALA A 177 12.63 3.39 6.55
C ALA A 177 13.74 4.03 5.70
N ILE A 178 14.45 5.05 6.23
CA ILE A 178 15.47 5.78 5.48
C ILE A 178 16.57 4.83 5.01
N ASN A 179 16.90 4.86 3.73
CA ASN A 179 17.93 4.04 3.09
C ASN A 179 17.68 2.51 3.20
N LYS A 180 16.43 2.06 3.35
CA LYS A 180 16.08 0.64 3.41
C LYS A 180 15.45 0.10 2.14
N GLY A 181 15.01 0.97 1.26
CA GLY A 181 14.52 0.57 -0.04
C GLY A 181 15.64 0.04 -0.95
N LYS A 182 15.27 -0.76 -1.91
CA LYS A 182 16.12 -1.19 -3.03
C LYS A 182 15.77 -0.44 -4.30
N VAL A 183 16.65 -0.49 -5.28
CA VAL A 183 16.31 -0.07 -6.65
C VAL A 183 15.26 -1.03 -7.21
N VAL A 184 14.13 -0.48 -7.63
CA VAL A 184 13.08 -1.24 -8.31
C VAL A 184 13.14 -0.89 -9.79
N VAL A 185 13.26 -1.92 -10.62
CA VAL A 185 13.14 -1.76 -12.08
C VAL A 185 11.68 -1.96 -12.43
N ASP A 186 11.04 -0.88 -12.88
CA ASP A 186 9.66 -0.93 -13.37
C ASP A 186 9.59 -1.77 -14.66
N ARG A 187 8.65 -2.72 -14.69
CA ARG A 187 8.50 -3.64 -15.83
C ARG A 187 8.04 -2.95 -17.10
N ASN A 188 7.47 -1.78 -16.99
CA ASN A 188 7.07 -0.95 -18.12
C ASN A 188 8.20 -0.02 -18.62
N GLY A 189 9.43 -0.20 -18.13
CA GLY A 189 10.61 0.51 -18.61
C GLY A 189 10.76 1.94 -18.09
N TYR A 190 9.98 2.34 -17.08
CA TYR A 190 10.17 3.64 -16.45
C TYR A 190 11.35 3.56 -15.48
N THR A 191 12.37 4.35 -15.71
CA THR A 191 13.46 4.55 -14.73
C THR A 191 12.89 5.32 -13.56
N ILE A 192 13.02 4.76 -12.37
CA ILE A 192 12.64 5.46 -11.14
C ILE A 192 13.85 6.29 -10.74
N ASP A 193 13.67 7.60 -10.73
CA ASP A 193 14.65 8.49 -10.13
C ASP A 193 14.66 8.25 -8.62
N HIS A 194 15.82 7.89 -8.08
CA HIS A 194 15.97 7.48 -6.68
C HIS A 194 16.31 8.65 -5.76
N GLU A 195 16.37 9.87 -6.27
CA GLU A 195 16.75 11.06 -5.50
C GLU A 195 15.68 11.54 -4.52
N ASP A 196 14.43 11.09 -4.66
CA ASP A 196 13.28 11.50 -3.84
C ASP A 196 12.93 10.50 -2.71
N ARG A 197 13.90 9.88 -2.05
CA ARG A 197 13.67 8.91 -0.97
C ARG A 197 13.94 9.44 0.42
#